data_745e58a2d068020412b27858e2e92c9e
#
_entry.id   745e58a2d068020412b27858e2e92c9e
#
_cell.length_a   1.000
_cell.length_b   1.000
_cell.length_c   1.000
_cell.angle_alpha   90.00
_cell.angle_beta   90.00
_cell.angle_gamma   90.00
#
_symmetry.space_group_name_H-M   'P 1'
#
loop_
_entity.id
_entity.type
_entity.pdbx_description
1 polymer ?
#
loop_
_entity_poly.entity_id
_entity_poly.type
_entity_poly.pdbx_seq_one_letter_code
_entity_poly.pdbx_strand_id
1 'polypeptide(L)'
;MILQDFLDKYKIKNLEDLVREIKDKGKSLPVNLVYQAAEYLNPNRDTTAAFYTDTMICQHIMGELPDFSDKRHIRILEPSVGAGNFIPFIAEKYKHIPILEIYLVDIDKNELKIAELIFETYYREKYPNIAIIYINDDYLKFPVSGKKFDLVIGNPPYAKVKDYQLVKEYKKQSDITKSTNLFVWFLEKAMKDGEWVSLIVPKSVLNAPEYEEIRAKINKKHIKSILDFGENGFKGVKIETVNLLFTETASPCNTHVVSLTQKIDIIQEQAYITDSKYPVWLLYRNKKFDEFADSLTLGVFEAFRDRQIVNPMVSSKGKYRVLKSRNIGSNKVIDIDGYDCYMDDISNLHVSRFLNAENVVLVPNLSYAPRACFLPKNTIANGSVALLTLKNKQFEIAEKDLELFSTKEFTEYYRIARNYGTRSLNIDNNSVCFFGIRR
;
A
#
# COMPACT_ATOMS: atom_id res chain seq x y z
N MET A 1 -18.62 13.20 21.15
CA MET A 1 -19.46 12.01 20.89
C MET A 1 -18.66 11.08 19.97
N ILE A 2 -18.46 9.84 20.36
CA ILE A 2 -17.83 8.81 19.53
C ILE A 2 -18.89 8.16 18.62
N LEU A 3 -18.47 7.40 17.62
CA LEU A 3 -19.40 6.77 16.67
C LEU A 3 -20.45 5.89 17.37
N GLN A 4 -20.03 5.06 18.34
CA GLN A 4 -20.97 4.19 19.06
C GLN A 4 -22.04 4.97 19.80
N ASP A 5 -21.67 6.05 20.52
CA ASP A 5 -22.65 6.93 21.20
C ASP A 5 -23.63 7.55 20.20
N PHE A 6 -23.16 7.88 18.99
CA PHE A 6 -24.01 8.42 17.93
C PHE A 6 -25.02 7.38 17.45
N LEU A 7 -24.58 6.17 17.16
CA LEU A 7 -25.45 5.08 16.70
C LEU A 7 -26.49 4.74 17.77
N ASP A 8 -26.10 4.65 19.03
CA ASP A 8 -27.00 4.33 20.15
C ASP A 8 -28.01 5.45 20.41
N LYS A 9 -27.55 6.72 20.43
CA LYS A 9 -28.38 7.90 20.64
C LYS A 9 -29.50 7.99 19.61
N TYR A 10 -29.22 7.73 18.35
CA TYR A 10 -30.18 7.83 17.26
C TYR A 10 -30.78 6.48 16.86
N LYS A 11 -30.45 5.39 17.60
CA LYS A 11 -30.94 4.02 17.37
C LYS A 11 -30.70 3.51 15.95
N ILE A 12 -29.53 3.88 15.38
CA ILE A 12 -29.12 3.52 14.03
C ILE A 12 -28.45 2.13 14.08
N LYS A 13 -29.05 1.15 13.43
CA LYS A 13 -28.56 -0.24 13.40
C LYS A 13 -28.10 -0.70 12.01
N ASN A 14 -28.55 -0.03 10.97
CA ASN A 14 -28.27 -0.34 9.57
C ASN A 14 -28.34 0.94 8.72
N LEU A 15 -28.01 0.82 7.43
CA LEU A 15 -28.00 1.95 6.50
C LEU A 15 -29.39 2.57 6.29
N GLU A 16 -30.46 1.79 6.38
CA GLU A 16 -31.83 2.30 6.23
C GLU A 16 -32.22 3.23 7.41
N ASP A 17 -31.81 2.84 8.63
CA ASP A 17 -31.98 3.69 9.81
C ASP A 17 -31.22 5.00 9.66
N LEU A 18 -29.95 4.94 9.18
CA LEU A 18 -29.14 6.13 8.94
C LEU A 18 -29.79 7.06 7.92
N VAL A 19 -30.26 6.52 6.79
CA VAL A 19 -30.97 7.29 5.76
C VAL A 19 -32.22 7.98 6.33
N ARG A 20 -33.01 7.28 7.15
CA ARG A 20 -34.16 7.84 7.82
C ARG A 20 -33.78 9.01 8.72
N GLU A 21 -32.76 8.82 9.58
CA GLU A 21 -32.32 9.86 10.51
C GLU A 21 -31.75 11.09 9.76
N ILE A 22 -31.05 10.91 8.65
CA ILE A 22 -30.58 12.04 7.82
C ILE A 22 -31.78 12.82 7.24
N LYS A 23 -32.78 12.13 6.72
CA LYS A 23 -34.00 12.78 6.18
C LYS A 23 -34.78 13.52 7.23
N ASP A 24 -34.91 12.95 8.43
CA ASP A 24 -35.74 13.52 9.51
C ASP A 24 -35.04 14.70 10.21
N LYS A 25 -33.74 14.60 10.45
CA LYS A 25 -32.97 15.56 11.26
C LYS A 25 -32.05 16.48 10.46
N GLY A 26 -31.68 16.08 9.25
CA GLY A 26 -30.86 16.88 8.34
C GLY A 26 -29.58 17.39 8.98
N LYS A 27 -29.30 18.69 8.78
CA LYS A 27 -28.07 19.36 9.25
C LYS A 27 -27.90 19.36 10.79
N SER A 28 -28.84 18.91 11.58
CA SER A 28 -28.69 18.78 13.04
C SER A 28 -27.81 17.58 13.44
N LEU A 29 -27.59 16.61 12.54
CA LEU A 29 -26.67 15.52 12.77
C LEU A 29 -25.23 15.95 12.44
N PRO A 30 -24.22 15.53 13.23
CA PRO A 30 -22.82 15.81 12.94
C PRO A 30 -22.38 15.06 11.68
N VAL A 31 -22.12 15.77 10.59
CA VAL A 31 -21.84 15.18 9.28
C VAL A 31 -20.63 14.21 9.27
N ASN A 32 -19.61 14.48 10.09
CA ASN A 32 -18.45 13.59 10.23
C ASN A 32 -18.84 12.22 10.84
N LEU A 33 -19.83 12.17 11.73
CA LEU A 33 -20.35 10.92 12.29
C LEU A 33 -21.31 10.23 11.31
N VAL A 34 -22.00 10.99 10.48
CA VAL A 34 -22.83 10.44 9.39
C VAL A 34 -21.96 9.68 8.39
N TYR A 35 -20.84 10.25 7.95
CA TYR A 35 -19.88 9.56 7.09
C TYR A 35 -19.31 8.28 7.74
N GLN A 36 -18.87 8.39 9.00
CA GLN A 36 -18.34 7.24 9.73
C GLN A 36 -19.39 6.13 9.92
N ALA A 37 -20.67 6.52 10.16
CA ALA A 37 -21.77 5.57 10.29
C ALA A 37 -22.10 4.89 8.96
N ALA A 38 -22.13 5.64 7.86
CA ALA A 38 -22.35 5.08 6.52
C ALA A 38 -21.34 3.98 6.20
N GLU A 39 -20.06 4.25 6.42
CA GLU A 39 -19.00 3.25 6.20
C GLU A 39 -19.08 2.07 7.18
N TYR A 40 -19.29 2.35 8.48
CA TYR A 40 -19.35 1.29 9.50
C TYR A 40 -20.48 0.30 9.25
N LEU A 41 -21.63 0.81 8.76
CA LEU A 41 -22.83 0.02 8.50
C LEU A 41 -22.86 -0.62 7.10
N ASN A 42 -21.86 -0.36 6.25
CA ASN A 42 -21.79 -0.98 4.92
C ASN A 42 -21.48 -2.49 5.06
N PRO A 43 -22.39 -3.38 4.63
CA PRO A 43 -22.20 -4.83 4.73
C PRO A 43 -21.05 -5.35 3.83
N ASN A 44 -20.67 -4.60 2.81
CA ASN A 44 -19.64 -4.97 1.85
C ASN A 44 -18.23 -4.48 2.25
N ARG A 45 -18.10 -3.77 3.37
CA ARG A 45 -16.84 -3.17 3.85
C ARG A 45 -15.66 -4.15 3.86
N ASP A 46 -15.85 -5.34 4.42
CA ASP A 46 -14.77 -6.33 4.56
C ASP A 46 -14.40 -6.99 3.23
N THR A 47 -15.35 -7.10 2.30
CA THR A 47 -15.15 -7.73 0.99
C THR A 47 -14.50 -6.79 -0.01
N THR A 48 -14.80 -5.52 0.04
CA THR A 48 -14.25 -4.48 -0.86
C THR A 48 -12.97 -3.87 -0.31
N ALA A 49 -12.69 -4.03 1.00
CA ALA A 49 -11.62 -3.31 1.70
C ALA A 49 -11.72 -1.79 1.43
N ALA A 50 -12.97 -1.28 1.43
CA ALA A 50 -13.27 0.14 1.30
C ALA A 50 -13.17 0.78 2.70
N PHE A 51 -12.41 1.87 2.83
CA PHE A 51 -12.14 2.51 4.11
C PHE A 51 -12.43 4.01 4.07
N TYR A 52 -13.02 4.53 5.16
CA TYR A 52 -13.25 5.95 5.35
C TYR A 52 -11.95 6.75 5.28
N THR A 53 -11.90 7.71 4.38
CA THR A 53 -10.76 8.61 4.29
C THR A 53 -10.92 9.75 5.30
N ASP A 54 -10.00 9.85 6.26
CA ASP A 54 -10.04 10.88 7.31
C ASP A 54 -9.96 12.29 6.72
N THR A 55 -10.63 13.23 7.36
CA THR A 55 -10.66 14.66 6.98
C THR A 55 -9.25 15.25 6.81
N MET A 56 -8.32 14.91 7.70
CA MET A 56 -6.94 15.38 7.64
C MET A 56 -6.24 14.86 6.38
N ILE A 57 -6.47 13.60 6.01
CA ILE A 57 -5.94 13.00 4.78
C ILE A 57 -6.47 13.74 3.55
N CYS A 58 -7.79 13.99 3.49
CA CYS A 58 -8.40 14.77 2.41
C CYS A 58 -7.77 16.16 2.29
N GLN A 59 -7.55 16.87 3.40
CA GLN A 59 -6.92 18.19 3.40
C GLN A 59 -5.51 18.18 2.85
N HIS A 60 -4.66 17.21 3.26
CA HIS A 60 -3.32 17.06 2.71
C HIS A 60 -3.35 16.80 1.19
N ILE A 61 -4.22 15.92 0.72
CA ILE A 61 -4.38 15.65 -0.71
C ILE A 61 -4.80 16.92 -1.46
N MET A 62 -5.80 17.65 -0.95
CA MET A 62 -6.26 18.90 -1.60
C MET A 62 -5.15 19.95 -1.70
N GLY A 63 -4.20 19.98 -0.76
CA GLY A 63 -3.05 20.88 -0.78
C GLY A 63 -2.12 20.64 -1.98
N GLU A 64 -2.01 19.40 -2.43
CA GLU A 64 -1.12 19.00 -3.54
C GLU A 64 -1.76 19.12 -4.93
N LEU A 65 -3.10 19.09 -5.02
CA LEU A 65 -3.81 19.12 -6.29
C LEU A 65 -3.59 20.44 -7.04
N PRO A 66 -3.56 20.43 -8.40
CA PRO A 66 -3.54 21.64 -9.19
C PRO A 66 -4.76 22.51 -8.90
N ASP A 67 -4.64 23.82 -9.06
CA ASP A 67 -5.73 24.76 -8.81
C ASP A 67 -6.67 24.97 -10.02
N PHE A 68 -6.20 24.65 -11.23
CA PHE A 68 -6.93 24.84 -12.49
C PHE A 68 -7.45 26.26 -12.69
N SER A 69 -6.77 27.27 -12.15
CA SER A 69 -7.20 28.68 -12.20
C SER A 69 -7.29 29.24 -13.64
N ASP A 70 -6.62 28.59 -14.59
CA ASP A 70 -6.65 28.88 -16.03
C ASP A 70 -7.87 28.26 -16.76
N LYS A 71 -8.62 27.35 -16.09
CA LYS A 71 -9.76 26.65 -16.69
C LYS A 71 -11.09 27.27 -16.26
N ARG A 72 -12.02 27.36 -17.20
CA ARG A 72 -13.41 27.79 -16.93
C ARG A 72 -14.35 26.63 -16.70
N HIS A 73 -13.98 25.43 -17.10
CA HIS A 73 -14.72 24.20 -16.97
C HIS A 73 -13.75 23.07 -16.63
N ILE A 74 -14.03 22.36 -15.54
CA ILE A 74 -13.29 21.16 -15.15
C ILE A 74 -14.26 20.00 -14.92
N ARG A 75 -13.77 18.81 -15.26
CA ARG A 75 -14.46 17.53 -15.07
C ARG A 75 -13.62 16.65 -14.15
N ILE A 76 -14.18 16.25 -13.02
CA ILE A 76 -13.51 15.42 -12.04
C ILE A 76 -14.22 14.08 -11.96
N LEU A 77 -13.45 12.98 -11.87
CA LEU A 77 -13.97 11.63 -11.70
C LEU A 77 -13.51 11.06 -10.35
N GLU A 78 -14.46 10.57 -9.57
CA GLU A 78 -14.21 9.72 -8.41
C GLU A 78 -14.70 8.30 -8.72
N PRO A 79 -13.79 7.33 -8.92
CA PRO A 79 -14.11 6.02 -9.51
C PRO A 79 -14.60 4.96 -8.50
N SER A 80 -14.64 5.30 -7.21
CA SER A 80 -15.11 4.44 -6.11
C SER A 80 -15.54 5.34 -4.95
N VAL A 81 -16.73 5.92 -5.10
CA VAL A 81 -17.12 7.06 -4.27
C VAL A 81 -17.43 6.69 -2.81
N GLY A 82 -17.93 5.47 -2.57
CA GLY A 82 -18.44 5.09 -1.24
C GLY A 82 -19.46 6.10 -0.72
N ALA A 83 -19.29 6.55 0.52
CA ALA A 83 -20.17 7.57 1.10
C ALA A 83 -19.88 9.01 0.61
N GLY A 84 -18.90 9.23 -0.27
CA GLY A 84 -18.61 10.52 -0.87
C GLY A 84 -17.71 11.45 -0.05
N ASN A 85 -16.75 10.91 0.67
CA ASN A 85 -15.88 11.66 1.58
C ASN A 85 -15.05 12.75 0.92
N PHE A 86 -14.67 12.60 -0.36
CA PHE A 86 -13.92 13.60 -1.10
C PHE A 86 -14.77 14.75 -1.63
N ILE A 87 -16.06 14.54 -1.85
CA ILE A 87 -16.95 15.50 -2.54
C ILE A 87 -16.88 16.90 -1.91
N PRO A 88 -17.06 17.10 -0.59
CA PRO A 88 -17.05 18.43 0.01
C PRO A 88 -15.69 19.13 -0.10
N PHE A 89 -14.59 18.38 -0.10
CA PHE A 89 -13.25 18.94 -0.25
C PHE A 89 -12.96 19.35 -1.69
N ILE A 90 -13.38 18.54 -2.66
CA ILE A 90 -13.33 18.87 -4.10
C ILE A 90 -14.16 20.12 -4.37
N ALA A 91 -15.39 20.14 -3.87
CA ALA A 91 -16.30 21.28 -4.01
C ALA A 91 -15.70 22.57 -3.43
N GLU A 92 -15.12 22.53 -2.24
CA GLU A 92 -14.48 23.70 -1.62
C GLU A 92 -13.26 24.17 -2.38
N LYS A 93 -12.38 23.23 -2.79
CA LYS A 93 -11.15 23.57 -3.53
C LYS A 93 -11.45 24.25 -4.85
N TYR A 94 -12.44 23.76 -5.60
CA TYR A 94 -12.72 24.20 -6.97
C TYR A 94 -13.96 25.08 -7.07
N LYS A 95 -14.50 25.62 -5.98
CA LYS A 95 -15.66 26.53 -5.98
C LYS A 95 -15.45 27.79 -6.81
N HIS A 96 -14.21 28.17 -7.09
CA HIS A 96 -13.85 29.30 -7.93
C HIS A 96 -13.97 29.04 -9.44
N ILE A 97 -14.08 27.77 -9.85
CA ILE A 97 -14.23 27.38 -11.24
C ILE A 97 -15.68 27.59 -11.68
N PRO A 98 -15.94 28.31 -12.78
CA PRO A 98 -17.32 28.63 -13.22
C PRO A 98 -18.17 27.41 -13.49
N ILE A 99 -17.62 26.34 -14.06
CA ILE A 99 -18.32 25.09 -14.37
C ILE A 99 -17.53 23.92 -13.77
N LEU A 100 -18.08 23.31 -12.75
CA LEU A 100 -17.51 22.14 -12.09
C LEU A 100 -18.48 20.95 -12.23
N GLU A 101 -18.02 19.92 -12.93
CA GLU A 101 -18.71 18.63 -13.04
C GLU A 101 -17.96 17.57 -12.26
N ILE A 102 -18.66 16.86 -11.36
CA ILE A 102 -18.09 15.77 -10.58
C ILE A 102 -18.85 14.49 -10.93
N TYR A 103 -18.14 13.55 -11.52
CA TYR A 103 -18.64 12.22 -11.89
C TYR A 103 -18.29 11.24 -10.78
N LEU A 104 -19.30 10.62 -10.20
CA LEU A 104 -19.21 9.70 -9.08
C LEU A 104 -19.61 8.30 -9.54
N VAL A 105 -18.65 7.39 -9.59
CA VAL A 105 -18.88 6.01 -10.00
C VAL A 105 -18.77 5.11 -8.78
N ASP A 106 -19.75 4.23 -8.58
CA ASP A 106 -19.66 3.13 -7.63
C ASP A 106 -20.47 1.94 -8.12
N ILE A 107 -19.97 0.74 -7.82
CA ILE A 107 -20.66 -0.51 -8.12
C ILE A 107 -21.84 -0.74 -7.17
N ASP A 108 -21.77 -0.18 -5.96
CA ASP A 108 -22.83 -0.27 -4.96
C ASP A 108 -23.80 0.91 -5.06
N LYS A 109 -25.00 0.62 -5.55
CA LYS A 109 -26.08 1.61 -5.68
C LYS A 109 -26.47 2.26 -4.35
N ASN A 110 -26.32 1.57 -3.23
CA ASN A 110 -26.70 2.12 -1.93
C ASN A 110 -25.68 3.15 -1.46
N GLU A 111 -24.39 2.93 -1.73
CA GLU A 111 -23.36 3.94 -1.46
C GLU A 111 -23.59 5.22 -2.25
N LEU A 112 -23.92 5.14 -3.54
CA LEU A 112 -24.27 6.30 -4.35
C LEU A 112 -25.46 7.06 -3.80
N LYS A 113 -26.53 6.37 -3.36
CA LYS A 113 -27.69 7.01 -2.74
C LYS A 113 -27.35 7.73 -1.44
N ILE A 114 -26.45 7.16 -0.64
CA ILE A 114 -25.99 7.76 0.62
C ILE A 114 -25.14 8.99 0.30
N ALA A 115 -24.20 8.90 -0.64
CA ALA A 115 -23.39 10.03 -1.08
C ALA A 115 -24.26 11.19 -1.59
N GLU A 116 -25.27 10.89 -2.41
CA GLU A 116 -26.26 11.85 -2.89
C GLU A 116 -27.02 12.51 -1.73
N LEU A 117 -27.57 11.69 -0.82
CA LEU A 117 -28.35 12.19 0.32
C LEU A 117 -27.50 13.10 1.23
N ILE A 118 -26.25 12.71 1.50
CA ILE A 118 -25.34 13.52 2.30
C ILE A 118 -25.03 14.84 1.59
N PHE A 119 -24.70 14.79 0.29
CA PHE A 119 -24.38 16.01 -0.46
C PHE A 119 -25.58 16.96 -0.51
N GLU A 120 -26.75 16.48 -0.88
CA GLU A 120 -27.99 17.29 -0.95
C GLU A 120 -28.36 17.88 0.39
N THR A 121 -28.19 17.13 1.51
CA THR A 121 -28.57 17.59 2.84
C THR A 121 -27.62 18.64 3.41
N TYR A 122 -26.30 18.43 3.24
CA TYR A 122 -25.28 19.23 3.98
C TYR A 122 -24.57 20.26 3.12
N TYR A 123 -24.46 20.03 1.80
CA TYR A 123 -23.54 20.80 0.95
C TYR A 123 -24.22 21.49 -0.25
N ARG A 124 -25.35 21.03 -0.74
CA ARG A 124 -26.01 21.59 -1.93
C ARG A 124 -26.26 23.09 -1.82
N GLU A 125 -26.72 23.56 -0.67
CA GLU A 125 -26.99 24.99 -0.43
C GLU A 125 -25.69 25.83 -0.50
N LYS A 126 -24.58 25.28 -0.02
CA LYS A 126 -23.25 25.94 -0.07
C LYS A 126 -22.66 25.94 -1.48
N TYR A 127 -22.95 24.91 -2.28
CA TYR A 127 -22.37 24.70 -3.60
C TYR A 127 -23.47 24.48 -4.67
N PRO A 128 -24.34 25.48 -4.94
CA PRO A 128 -25.52 25.30 -5.78
C PRO A 128 -25.16 25.04 -7.26
N ASN A 129 -24.03 25.54 -7.73
CA ASN A 129 -23.62 25.51 -9.14
C ASN A 129 -22.80 24.30 -9.54
N ILE A 130 -22.54 23.35 -8.59
CA ILE A 130 -21.78 22.14 -8.91
C ILE A 130 -22.71 21.09 -9.50
N ALA A 131 -22.39 20.61 -10.68
CA ALA A 131 -23.07 19.46 -11.28
C ALA A 131 -22.45 18.16 -10.76
N ILE A 132 -23.28 17.31 -10.12
CA ILE A 132 -22.86 15.98 -9.69
C ILE A 132 -23.60 14.94 -10.51
N ILE A 133 -22.85 14.01 -11.08
CA ILE A 133 -23.34 12.95 -11.95
C ILE A 133 -23.08 11.60 -11.25
N TYR A 134 -24.14 10.95 -10.78
CA TYR A 134 -24.09 9.66 -10.11
C TYR A 134 -24.20 8.52 -11.12
N ILE A 135 -23.24 7.59 -11.13
CA ILE A 135 -23.15 6.50 -12.09
C ILE A 135 -22.99 5.18 -11.32
N ASN A 136 -24.02 4.33 -11.37
CA ASN A 136 -23.95 2.99 -10.80
C ASN A 136 -23.40 2.01 -11.83
N ASP A 137 -22.10 1.80 -11.82
CA ASP A 137 -21.39 0.91 -12.74
C ASP A 137 -20.07 0.40 -12.13
N ASP A 138 -19.52 -0.64 -12.73
CA ASP A 138 -18.16 -1.10 -12.46
C ASP A 138 -17.17 -0.17 -13.18
N TYR A 139 -16.43 0.64 -12.42
CA TYR A 139 -15.45 1.56 -13.01
C TYR A 139 -14.49 0.88 -13.98
N LEU A 140 -14.03 -0.33 -13.68
CA LEU A 140 -13.10 -1.04 -14.57
C LEU A 140 -13.71 -1.43 -15.92
N LYS A 141 -15.05 -1.47 -16.02
CA LYS A 141 -15.81 -1.72 -17.24
C LYS A 141 -16.43 -0.45 -17.82
N PHE A 142 -16.55 0.60 -17.02
CA PHE A 142 -17.18 1.87 -17.41
C PHE A 142 -16.43 2.51 -18.58
N PRO A 143 -17.10 2.74 -19.72
CA PRO A 143 -16.47 3.37 -20.86
C PRO A 143 -16.34 4.88 -20.63
N VAL A 144 -15.12 5.40 -20.59
CA VAL A 144 -14.91 6.83 -20.71
C VAL A 144 -14.88 7.19 -22.17
N SER A 145 -15.97 7.82 -22.64
CA SER A 145 -16.09 8.32 -24.00
C SER A 145 -15.73 9.80 -24.07
N GLY A 146 -14.94 10.18 -25.08
CA GLY A 146 -14.62 11.57 -25.34
C GLY A 146 -13.35 12.07 -24.65
N LYS A 147 -13.36 13.35 -24.20
CA LYS A 147 -12.21 14.01 -23.57
C LYS A 147 -11.92 13.45 -22.20
N LYS A 148 -10.64 13.28 -21.85
CA LYS A 148 -10.19 12.90 -20.50
C LYS A 148 -10.79 13.81 -19.43
N PHE A 149 -10.92 13.28 -18.21
CA PHE A 149 -11.19 14.09 -17.02
C PHE A 149 -9.96 14.94 -16.68
N ASP A 150 -10.19 16.14 -16.17
CA ASP A 150 -9.08 16.99 -15.69
C ASP A 150 -8.39 16.37 -14.48
N LEU A 151 -9.17 15.67 -13.64
CA LEU A 151 -8.68 14.96 -12.46
C LEU A 151 -9.45 13.66 -12.24
N VAL A 152 -8.73 12.58 -11.99
CA VAL A 152 -9.27 11.36 -11.36
C VAL A 152 -8.76 11.30 -9.93
N ILE A 153 -9.66 11.28 -8.95
CA ILE A 153 -9.31 11.30 -7.54
C ILE A 153 -10.16 10.29 -6.76
N GLY A 154 -9.56 9.63 -5.75
CA GLY A 154 -10.33 8.70 -4.91
C GLY A 154 -9.46 7.74 -4.12
N ASN A 155 -10.15 6.80 -3.49
CA ASN A 155 -9.58 5.72 -2.71
C ASN A 155 -10.12 4.38 -3.24
N PRO A 156 -9.45 3.74 -4.22
CA PRO A 156 -9.93 2.51 -4.82
C PRO A 156 -9.90 1.32 -3.86
N PRO A 157 -10.70 0.28 -4.10
CA PRO A 157 -10.69 -0.93 -3.28
C PRO A 157 -9.35 -1.69 -3.38
N TYR A 158 -8.87 -2.25 -2.23
CA TYR A 158 -7.57 -2.95 -2.13
C TYR A 158 -7.69 -4.47 -2.20
N ALA A 159 -8.87 -5.01 -2.43
CA ALA A 159 -9.10 -6.45 -2.49
C ALA A 159 -8.39 -7.08 -3.69
N LYS A 160 -7.91 -8.32 -3.49
CA LYS A 160 -7.48 -9.20 -4.60
C LYS A 160 -8.70 -9.91 -5.18
N VAL A 161 -8.87 -9.82 -6.48
CA VAL A 161 -9.91 -10.57 -7.18
C VAL A 161 -9.52 -12.04 -7.22
N LYS A 162 -10.37 -12.89 -6.66
CA LYS A 162 -10.19 -14.34 -6.62
C LYS A 162 -10.99 -15.06 -7.71
N ASP A 163 -12.07 -14.46 -8.19
CA ASP A 163 -12.88 -14.99 -9.26
C ASP A 163 -12.09 -14.99 -10.57
N TYR A 164 -11.86 -16.18 -11.12
CA TYR A 164 -11.07 -16.37 -12.33
C TYR A 164 -11.67 -15.69 -13.57
N GLN A 165 -12.99 -15.71 -13.71
CA GLN A 165 -13.67 -15.12 -14.87
C GLN A 165 -13.56 -13.59 -14.81
N LEU A 166 -13.79 -13.00 -13.65
CA LEU A 166 -13.66 -11.57 -13.45
C LEU A 166 -12.19 -11.09 -13.66
N VAL A 167 -11.20 -11.85 -13.17
CA VAL A 167 -9.78 -11.59 -13.47
C VAL A 167 -9.52 -11.59 -14.97
N LYS A 168 -10.08 -12.57 -15.69
CA LYS A 168 -9.92 -12.66 -17.14
C LYS A 168 -10.57 -11.48 -17.88
N GLU A 169 -11.73 -11.02 -17.41
CA GLU A 169 -12.41 -9.85 -17.97
C GLU A 169 -11.58 -8.57 -17.79
N TYR A 170 -11.11 -8.28 -16.59
CA TYR A 170 -10.30 -7.09 -16.32
C TYR A 170 -8.97 -7.12 -17.08
N LYS A 171 -8.32 -8.27 -17.16
CA LYS A 171 -7.09 -8.44 -17.95
C LYS A 171 -7.25 -8.23 -19.44
N LYS A 172 -8.45 -8.32 -20.02
CA LYS A 172 -8.65 -7.95 -21.44
C LYS A 172 -8.45 -6.48 -21.74
N GLN A 173 -8.63 -5.62 -20.73
CA GLN A 173 -8.53 -4.16 -20.85
C GLN A 173 -7.26 -3.59 -20.19
N SER A 174 -6.40 -4.47 -19.65
CA SER A 174 -5.22 -4.13 -18.86
C SER A 174 -3.97 -4.81 -19.43
N ASP A 175 -2.86 -4.09 -19.41
CA ASP A 175 -1.53 -4.65 -19.71
C ASP A 175 -0.86 -5.23 -18.44
N ILE A 176 -1.51 -5.11 -17.28
CA ILE A 176 -1.01 -5.64 -16.01
C ILE A 176 -1.28 -7.14 -15.92
N THR A 177 -0.21 -7.92 -15.80
CA THR A 177 -0.28 -9.39 -15.80
C THR A 177 0.04 -10.01 -14.44
N LYS A 178 0.93 -9.40 -13.65
CA LYS A 178 1.46 -9.94 -12.40
C LYS A 178 0.52 -9.77 -11.21
N SER A 179 -0.38 -8.80 -11.23
CA SER A 179 -1.27 -8.51 -10.12
C SER A 179 -2.73 -8.80 -10.43
N THR A 180 -3.49 -9.20 -9.42
CA THR A 180 -4.96 -9.31 -9.43
C THR A 180 -5.60 -8.35 -8.42
N ASN A 181 -4.86 -7.37 -7.94
CA ASN A 181 -5.34 -6.41 -6.96
C ASN A 181 -6.10 -5.28 -7.64
N LEU A 182 -7.31 -4.96 -7.17
CA LEU A 182 -8.19 -3.98 -7.79
C LEU A 182 -7.54 -2.62 -7.95
N PHE A 183 -6.87 -2.09 -6.91
CA PHE A 183 -6.27 -0.76 -7.00
C PHE A 183 -5.24 -0.61 -8.13
N VAL A 184 -4.59 -1.71 -8.54
CA VAL A 184 -3.61 -1.69 -9.65
C VAL A 184 -4.31 -1.42 -10.97
N TRP A 185 -5.44 -2.09 -11.21
CA TRP A 185 -6.25 -1.85 -12.41
C TRP A 185 -6.93 -0.48 -12.39
N PHE A 186 -7.35 -0.01 -11.20
CA PHE A 186 -7.85 1.35 -11.03
C PHE A 186 -6.79 2.40 -11.39
N LEU A 187 -5.54 2.25 -10.90
CA LEU A 187 -4.42 3.12 -11.27
C LEU A 187 -4.19 3.13 -12.78
N GLU A 188 -4.13 1.94 -13.39
CA GLU A 188 -3.90 1.83 -14.84
C GLU A 188 -5.01 2.49 -15.66
N LYS A 189 -6.27 2.25 -15.28
CA LYS A 189 -7.40 2.88 -15.97
C LYS A 189 -7.45 4.39 -15.72
N ALA A 190 -7.20 4.85 -14.50
CA ALA A 190 -7.15 6.28 -14.18
C ALA A 190 -6.11 7.03 -15.01
N MET A 191 -4.96 6.42 -15.33
CA MET A 191 -3.97 7.01 -16.26
C MET A 191 -4.50 7.18 -17.68
N LYS A 192 -5.44 6.34 -18.10
CA LYS A 192 -6.09 6.47 -19.43
C LYS A 192 -7.18 7.54 -19.40
N ASP A 193 -7.90 7.65 -18.28
CA ASP A 193 -9.11 8.45 -18.13
C ASP A 193 -8.86 9.89 -17.68
N GLY A 194 -7.75 10.17 -16.97
CA GLY A 194 -7.44 11.47 -16.39
C GLY A 194 -6.20 12.15 -16.95
N GLU A 195 -6.18 13.49 -16.94
CA GLU A 195 -4.97 14.31 -17.15
C GLU A 195 -4.11 14.29 -15.87
N TRP A 196 -4.78 14.45 -14.72
CA TRP A 196 -4.20 14.30 -13.41
C TRP A 196 -4.83 13.10 -12.70
N VAL A 197 -4.02 12.37 -11.93
CA VAL A 197 -4.47 11.22 -11.14
C VAL A 197 -3.98 11.39 -9.72
N SER A 198 -4.89 11.32 -8.75
CA SER A 198 -4.64 11.37 -7.32
C SER A 198 -5.36 10.21 -6.62
N LEU A 199 -4.68 9.10 -6.41
CA LEU A 199 -5.30 7.92 -5.79
C LEU A 199 -4.57 7.52 -4.49
N ILE A 200 -5.35 7.19 -3.47
CA ILE A 200 -4.83 6.56 -2.25
C ILE A 200 -4.68 5.07 -2.53
N VAL A 201 -3.47 4.55 -2.30
CA VAL A 201 -3.16 3.14 -2.55
C VAL A 201 -2.32 2.54 -1.42
N PRO A 202 -2.28 1.21 -1.26
CA PRO A 202 -1.40 0.59 -0.30
C PRO A 202 0.06 0.98 -0.53
N LYS A 203 0.77 1.32 0.53
CA LYS A 203 2.20 1.71 0.51
C LYS A 203 3.09 0.63 -0.11
N SER A 204 2.65 -0.63 -0.08
CA SER A 204 3.33 -1.75 -0.75
C SER A 204 3.49 -1.57 -2.27
N VAL A 205 2.72 -0.66 -2.90
CA VAL A 205 2.91 -0.29 -4.32
C VAL A 205 4.35 0.17 -4.59
N LEU A 206 5.00 0.80 -3.62
CA LEU A 206 6.36 1.33 -3.74
C LEU A 206 7.43 0.22 -3.86
N ASN A 207 7.18 -0.96 -3.28
CA ASN A 207 8.25 -1.94 -3.06
C ASN A 207 7.91 -3.40 -3.37
N ALA A 208 6.63 -3.81 -3.38
CA ALA A 208 6.30 -5.22 -3.61
C ALA A 208 6.56 -5.63 -5.09
N PRO A 209 7.10 -6.87 -5.32
CA PRO A 209 7.41 -7.35 -6.66
C PRO A 209 6.18 -7.42 -7.58
N GLU A 210 5.01 -7.76 -7.04
CA GLU A 210 3.76 -7.88 -7.81
C GLU A 210 3.27 -6.54 -8.41
N TYR A 211 3.85 -5.40 -8.00
CA TYR A 211 3.47 -4.06 -8.47
C TYR A 211 4.55 -3.41 -9.37
N GLU A 212 5.53 -4.15 -9.81
CA GLU A 212 6.59 -3.66 -10.71
C GLU A 212 6.04 -3.07 -12.01
N GLU A 213 5.06 -3.76 -12.64
CA GLU A 213 4.46 -3.31 -13.90
C GLU A 213 3.76 -1.95 -13.77
N ILE A 214 3.00 -1.75 -12.69
CA ILE A 214 2.33 -0.47 -12.47
C ILE A 214 3.33 0.64 -12.10
N ARG A 215 4.38 0.35 -11.29
CA ARG A 215 5.45 1.31 -11.04
C ARG A 215 6.14 1.75 -12.32
N ALA A 216 6.43 0.81 -13.22
CA ALA A 216 7.06 1.12 -14.52
C ALA A 216 6.17 2.02 -15.40
N LYS A 217 4.83 1.86 -15.34
CA LYS A 217 3.88 2.72 -16.05
C LYS A 217 3.84 4.13 -15.44
N ILE A 218 3.74 4.23 -14.11
CA ILE A 218 3.69 5.52 -13.42
C ILE A 218 5.02 6.27 -13.55
N ASN A 219 6.16 5.57 -13.56
CA ASN A 219 7.48 6.19 -13.72
C ASN A 219 7.68 6.91 -15.07
N LYS A 220 6.84 6.63 -16.07
CA LYS A 220 6.80 7.35 -17.35
C LYS A 220 6.02 8.66 -17.28
N LYS A 221 5.43 8.99 -16.13
CA LYS A 221 4.63 10.17 -15.85
C LYS A 221 5.38 11.12 -14.93
N HIS A 222 4.94 12.36 -14.82
CA HIS A 222 5.43 13.26 -13.76
C HIS A 222 4.74 12.92 -12.45
N ILE A 223 5.46 12.37 -11.50
CA ILE A 223 5.00 12.15 -10.13
C ILE A 223 5.16 13.47 -9.37
N LYS A 224 4.08 14.22 -9.26
CA LYS A 224 4.08 15.54 -8.62
C LYS A 224 4.30 15.44 -7.12
N SER A 225 3.56 14.52 -6.46
CA SER A 225 3.75 14.27 -5.03
C SER A 225 3.45 12.83 -4.64
N ILE A 226 4.08 12.41 -3.54
CA ILE A 226 3.81 11.16 -2.82
C ILE A 226 3.60 11.52 -1.35
N LEU A 227 2.36 11.39 -0.87
CA LEU A 227 2.01 11.61 0.54
C LEU A 227 1.98 10.25 1.24
N ASP A 228 2.89 10.03 2.18
CA ASP A 228 2.95 8.80 2.99
C ASP A 228 2.19 8.99 4.29
N PHE A 229 1.04 8.38 4.39
CA PHE A 229 0.18 8.40 5.58
C PHE A 229 0.57 7.36 6.61
N GLY A 230 1.40 6.37 6.24
CA GLY A 230 1.69 5.22 7.09
C GLY A 230 0.40 4.49 7.49
N GLU A 231 0.29 4.10 8.76
CA GLU A 231 -0.91 3.48 9.33
C GLU A 231 -2.00 4.50 9.71
N ASN A 232 -1.75 5.80 9.55
CA ASN A 232 -2.70 6.85 9.90
C ASN A 232 -3.77 7.10 8.81
N GLY A 233 -3.65 6.41 7.67
CA GLY A 233 -4.59 6.59 6.55
C GLY A 233 -6.04 6.26 6.89
N PHE A 234 -6.27 5.28 7.77
CA PHE A 234 -7.61 4.81 8.11
C PHE A 234 -7.75 4.46 9.58
N LYS A 235 -8.81 4.96 10.24
CA LYS A 235 -9.11 4.63 11.64
C LYS A 235 -9.48 3.15 11.78
N GLY A 236 -8.79 2.45 12.68
CA GLY A 236 -9.09 1.05 13.01
C GLY A 236 -8.57 0.01 12.04
N VAL A 237 -7.89 0.42 10.97
CA VAL A 237 -7.31 -0.49 9.98
C VAL A 237 -5.79 -0.29 9.90
N LYS A 238 -5.06 -1.39 10.06
CA LYS A 238 -3.59 -1.37 10.07
C LYS A 238 -3.01 -1.61 8.66
N ILE A 239 -3.43 -0.79 7.70
CA ILE A 239 -2.88 -0.79 6.34
C ILE A 239 -2.12 0.51 6.13
N GLU A 240 -0.83 0.40 5.77
CA GLU A 240 -0.05 1.55 5.38
C GLU A 240 -0.44 2.00 3.97
N THR A 241 -0.66 3.30 3.82
CA THR A 241 -1.11 3.88 2.54
C THR A 241 -0.31 5.09 2.14
N VAL A 242 -0.32 5.36 0.84
CA VAL A 242 0.22 6.56 0.22
C VAL A 242 -0.81 7.16 -0.75
N ASN A 243 -0.79 8.47 -0.92
CA ASN A 243 -1.42 9.09 -2.08
C ASN A 243 -0.36 9.31 -3.16
N LEU A 244 -0.68 8.91 -4.38
CA LEU A 244 0.13 9.16 -5.57
C LEU A 244 -0.56 10.22 -6.42
N LEU A 245 0.05 11.39 -6.57
CA LEU A 245 -0.39 12.44 -7.48
C LEU A 245 0.57 12.52 -8.66
N PHE A 246 0.07 12.28 -9.88
CA PHE A 246 0.87 12.34 -11.10
C PHE A 246 0.07 12.84 -12.32
N THR A 247 0.80 13.25 -13.35
CA THR A 247 0.23 13.76 -14.61
C THR A 247 1.05 13.31 -15.82
N GLU A 248 0.49 13.53 -17.02
CA GLU A 248 1.05 13.10 -18.30
C GLU A 248 2.42 13.72 -18.66
N THR A 249 2.76 14.87 -18.13
CA THR A 249 3.96 15.64 -18.53
C THR A 249 5.24 14.86 -18.22
N ALA A 250 6.04 14.58 -19.24
CA ALA A 250 7.33 13.92 -19.07
C ALA A 250 8.46 14.95 -19.12
N SER A 251 9.40 14.96 -18.14
CA SER A 251 10.78 15.48 -18.24
C SER A 251 11.33 15.99 -16.95
N PRO A 252 12.66 16.10 -16.73
CA PRO A 252 13.21 15.90 -15.39
C PRO A 252 12.38 16.65 -14.37
N CYS A 253 11.75 15.87 -13.50
CA CYS A 253 10.70 16.34 -12.62
C CYS A 253 11.12 16.14 -11.18
N ASN A 254 10.76 17.10 -10.34
CA ASN A 254 10.85 16.94 -8.90
C ASN A 254 9.55 16.37 -8.35
N THR A 255 9.68 15.50 -7.37
CA THR A 255 8.57 14.92 -6.61
C THR A 255 8.58 15.46 -5.20
N HIS A 256 7.44 15.99 -4.75
CA HIS A 256 7.23 16.37 -3.36
C HIS A 256 6.90 15.14 -2.53
N VAL A 257 7.72 14.81 -1.54
CA VAL A 257 7.55 13.66 -0.64
C VAL A 257 7.22 14.16 0.75
N VAL A 258 6.02 13.84 1.22
CA VAL A 258 5.57 14.18 2.57
C VAL A 258 5.25 12.91 3.34
N SER A 259 5.80 12.76 4.55
CA SER A 259 5.45 11.67 5.45
C SER A 259 4.88 12.19 6.76
N LEU A 260 3.63 11.84 7.03
CA LEU A 260 2.96 12.22 8.28
C LEU A 260 3.51 11.45 9.49
N THR A 261 4.04 10.23 9.27
CA THR A 261 4.57 9.38 10.34
C THR A 261 6.03 9.65 10.65
N GLN A 262 6.85 9.97 9.63
CA GLN A 262 8.26 10.28 9.77
C GLN A 262 8.53 11.78 9.95
N LYS A 263 7.52 12.63 9.79
CA LYS A 263 7.64 14.10 9.83
C LYS A 263 8.68 14.61 8.82
N ILE A 264 8.62 14.05 7.61
CA ILE A 264 9.48 14.42 6.48
C ILE A 264 8.64 15.22 5.49
N ASP A 265 9.21 16.29 4.99
CA ASP A 265 8.66 17.15 3.95
C ASP A 265 9.83 17.62 3.08
N ILE A 266 10.00 17.02 1.90
CA ILE A 266 11.16 17.21 1.03
C ILE A 266 10.76 17.20 -0.44
N ILE A 267 11.54 17.90 -1.25
CA ILE A 267 11.45 17.83 -2.71
C ILE A 267 12.71 17.13 -3.22
N GLN A 268 12.52 16.08 -4.01
CA GLN A 268 13.60 15.30 -4.62
C GLN A 268 13.37 15.11 -6.11
N GLU A 269 14.45 14.90 -6.85
CA GLU A 269 14.34 14.47 -8.25
C GLU A 269 13.60 13.13 -8.34
N GLN A 270 12.61 13.05 -9.21
CA GLN A 270 11.86 11.80 -9.42
C GLN A 270 12.80 10.64 -9.77
N ALA A 271 13.79 10.89 -10.64
CA ALA A 271 14.78 9.88 -11.05
C ALA A 271 15.60 9.34 -9.87
N TYR A 272 15.80 10.13 -8.81
CA TYR A 272 16.49 9.69 -7.60
C TYR A 272 15.64 8.75 -6.76
N ILE A 273 14.33 9.00 -6.68
CA ILE A 273 13.36 8.15 -5.98
C ILE A 273 13.16 6.83 -6.74
N THR A 274 13.04 6.91 -8.07
CA THR A 274 12.63 5.79 -8.93
C THR A 274 13.80 5.15 -9.69
N ASP A 275 15.03 5.33 -9.20
CA ASP A 275 16.27 4.85 -9.81
C ASP A 275 16.21 3.34 -10.10
N SER A 276 16.41 2.97 -11.35
CA SER A 276 16.37 1.58 -11.82
C SER A 276 17.48 0.69 -11.25
N LYS A 277 18.51 1.28 -10.59
CA LYS A 277 19.50 0.56 -9.80
C LYS A 277 18.84 -0.29 -8.70
N TYR A 278 17.66 0.13 -8.22
CA TYR A 278 16.92 -0.54 -7.16
C TYR A 278 15.58 -1.09 -7.67
N PRO A 279 15.13 -2.25 -7.19
CA PRO A 279 13.86 -2.87 -7.63
C PRO A 279 12.62 -2.20 -7.02
N VAL A 280 12.79 -1.13 -6.25
CA VAL A 280 11.76 -0.43 -5.47
C VAL A 280 11.91 1.08 -5.62
N TRP A 281 10.87 1.84 -5.32
CA TRP A 281 11.00 3.29 -5.14
C TRP A 281 11.47 3.61 -3.74
N LEU A 282 12.42 4.54 -3.61
CA LEU A 282 13.08 4.92 -2.35
C LEU A 282 12.72 6.36 -1.98
N LEU A 283 11.60 6.57 -1.29
CA LEU A 283 11.09 7.91 -0.95
C LEU A 283 12.03 8.71 -0.07
N TYR A 284 12.80 8.02 0.78
CA TYR A 284 13.63 8.63 1.83
C TYR A 284 15.12 8.44 1.57
N ARG A 285 15.48 8.09 0.33
CA ARG A 285 16.88 7.95 -0.10
C ARG A 285 17.64 9.24 0.16
N ASN A 286 18.87 9.13 0.64
CA ASN A 286 19.74 10.25 0.97
C ASN A 286 21.19 9.85 0.80
N LYS A 287 22.10 10.81 0.93
CA LYS A 287 23.53 10.61 0.73
C LYS A 287 24.12 9.48 1.60
N LYS A 288 23.70 9.37 2.88
CA LYS A 288 24.19 8.30 3.77
C LYS A 288 23.74 6.91 3.29
N PHE A 289 22.51 6.82 2.77
CA PHE A 289 22.02 5.60 2.14
C PHE A 289 22.89 5.22 0.93
N ASP A 290 23.20 6.18 0.07
CA ASP A 290 24.01 5.94 -1.13
C ASP A 290 25.44 5.51 -0.79
N GLU A 291 26.09 6.21 0.13
CA GLU A 291 27.44 5.86 0.63
C GLU A 291 27.47 4.42 1.18
N PHE A 292 26.44 4.05 1.94
CA PHE A 292 26.34 2.69 2.47
C PHE A 292 26.07 1.65 1.35
N ALA A 293 25.12 1.93 0.47
CA ALA A 293 24.80 1.06 -0.68
C ALA A 293 26.01 0.84 -1.60
N ASP A 294 26.81 1.88 -1.82
CA ASP A 294 28.00 1.82 -2.69
C ASP A 294 29.17 1.05 -2.05
N SER A 295 29.16 0.90 -0.72
CA SER A 295 30.12 0.02 -0.02
C SER A 295 29.81 -1.46 -0.18
N LEU A 296 28.65 -1.81 -0.79
CA LEU A 296 28.17 -3.18 -0.94
C LEU A 296 28.05 -3.58 -2.41
N THR A 297 28.25 -4.86 -2.67
CA THR A 297 27.79 -5.52 -3.90
C THR A 297 26.36 -6.00 -3.65
N LEU A 298 25.37 -5.27 -4.17
CA LEU A 298 23.96 -5.54 -3.98
C LEU A 298 23.40 -6.58 -4.96
N GLY A 299 22.23 -7.16 -4.62
CA GLY A 299 21.50 -8.06 -5.51
C GLY A 299 22.15 -9.44 -5.67
N VAL A 300 23.11 -9.79 -4.81
CA VAL A 300 23.84 -11.06 -4.82
C VAL A 300 23.05 -12.23 -4.26
N PHE A 301 22.00 -11.97 -3.50
CA PHE A 301 21.20 -12.99 -2.86
C PHE A 301 19.85 -13.22 -3.56
N GLU A 302 19.36 -14.45 -3.46
CA GLU A 302 17.96 -14.82 -3.60
C GLU A 302 17.41 -15.28 -2.25
N ALA A 303 16.12 -15.11 -2.04
CA ALA A 303 15.46 -15.47 -0.79
C ALA A 303 14.50 -16.64 -0.96
N PHE A 304 14.59 -17.61 -0.06
CA PHE A 304 13.58 -18.64 0.11
C PHE A 304 12.91 -18.51 1.47
N ARG A 305 11.62 -18.77 1.51
CA ARG A 305 10.81 -18.78 2.71
C ARG A 305 9.90 -19.98 2.71
N ASP A 306 10.01 -20.81 3.73
CA ASP A 306 9.09 -21.94 3.88
C ASP A 306 7.65 -21.47 4.12
N ARG A 307 6.68 -22.22 3.60
CA ARG A 307 5.24 -21.99 3.80
C ARG A 307 4.49 -23.25 4.22
N GLN A 308 5.22 -24.35 4.42
CA GLN A 308 4.64 -25.67 4.69
C GLN A 308 4.63 -26.00 6.18
N ILE A 309 5.66 -25.56 6.93
CA ILE A 309 5.79 -25.85 8.36
C ILE A 309 4.79 -25.02 9.16
N VAL A 310 3.85 -25.70 9.79
CA VAL A 310 2.84 -25.13 10.69
C VAL A 310 3.00 -25.69 12.12
N ASN A 311 2.48 -24.98 13.13
CA ASN A 311 2.67 -25.36 14.55
C ASN A 311 2.34 -26.82 14.88
N PRO A 312 1.27 -27.47 14.35
CA PRO A 312 0.98 -28.87 14.65
C PRO A 312 2.04 -29.87 14.16
N MET A 313 2.93 -29.47 13.25
CA MET A 313 3.96 -30.34 12.68
C MET A 313 5.24 -30.40 13.51
N VAL A 314 5.39 -29.54 14.52
CA VAL A 314 6.60 -29.42 15.32
C VAL A 314 6.37 -29.92 16.76
N SER A 315 7.42 -30.47 17.35
CA SER A 315 7.43 -30.98 18.74
C SER A 315 8.60 -30.39 19.53
N SER A 316 8.61 -30.60 20.85
CA SER A 316 9.69 -30.15 21.76
C SER A 316 10.99 -30.94 21.58
N LYS A 317 10.96 -32.11 20.91
CA LYS A 317 12.12 -32.98 20.64
C LYS A 317 11.98 -33.57 19.24
N GLY A 318 13.08 -33.90 18.60
CA GLY A 318 13.09 -34.54 17.28
C GLY A 318 14.47 -34.52 16.63
N LYS A 319 14.58 -35.11 15.45
CA LYS A 319 15.84 -35.29 14.72
C LYS A 319 16.40 -33.98 14.15
N TYR A 320 15.51 -33.12 13.62
CA TYR A 320 15.89 -31.88 12.93
C TYR A 320 15.34 -30.70 13.72
N ARG A 321 16.21 -29.76 14.08
CA ARG A 321 15.79 -28.50 14.72
C ARG A 321 15.14 -27.58 13.71
N VAL A 322 14.01 -26.95 14.09
CA VAL A 322 13.29 -25.98 13.28
C VAL A 322 13.50 -24.58 13.87
N LEU A 323 14.31 -23.77 13.18
CA LEU A 323 14.60 -22.41 13.61
C LEU A 323 13.44 -21.48 13.29
N LYS A 324 13.15 -20.59 14.24
CA LYS A 324 12.16 -19.51 14.13
C LYS A 324 12.83 -18.16 14.34
N SER A 325 12.15 -17.07 14.03
CA SER A 325 12.74 -15.72 14.02
C SER A 325 13.51 -15.33 15.28
N ARG A 326 13.06 -15.75 16.47
CA ARG A 326 13.74 -15.44 17.75
C ARG A 326 15.03 -16.24 17.95
N ASN A 327 15.21 -17.35 17.24
CA ASN A 327 16.43 -18.14 17.30
C ASN A 327 17.60 -17.48 16.54
N ILE A 328 17.33 -16.50 15.67
CA ILE A 328 18.37 -15.86 14.89
C ILE A 328 18.96 -14.70 15.69
N GLY A 329 20.24 -14.76 15.99
CA GLY A 329 21.04 -13.72 16.62
C GLY A 329 21.99 -13.04 15.62
N SER A 330 22.89 -12.18 16.14
CA SER A 330 23.99 -11.62 15.37
C SER A 330 25.10 -12.66 15.27
N ASN A 331 25.32 -13.18 14.08
CA ASN A 331 26.29 -14.24 13.76
C ASN A 331 26.20 -15.50 14.65
N LYS A 332 25.00 -15.80 15.18
CA LYS A 332 24.77 -17.00 16.03
C LYS A 332 23.32 -17.42 16.06
N VAL A 333 23.10 -18.69 16.32
CA VAL A 333 21.78 -19.22 16.72
C VAL A 333 21.63 -19.14 18.24
N ILE A 334 20.43 -18.79 18.71
CA ILE A 334 20.08 -18.63 20.12
C ILE A 334 19.15 -19.79 20.52
N ASP A 335 19.52 -20.49 21.59
CA ASP A 335 18.68 -21.49 22.22
C ASP A 335 17.68 -20.80 23.16
N ILE A 336 16.42 -21.17 23.08
CA ILE A 336 15.35 -20.54 23.86
C ILE A 336 14.45 -21.65 24.44
N ASP A 337 14.53 -21.85 25.75
CA ASP A 337 13.71 -22.84 26.44
C ASP A 337 12.21 -22.58 26.25
N GLY A 338 11.44 -23.63 26.00
CA GLY A 338 10.01 -23.55 25.71
C GLY A 338 9.63 -22.93 24.34
N TYR A 339 10.61 -22.47 23.56
CA TYR A 339 10.40 -21.93 22.23
C TYR A 339 10.98 -22.80 21.10
N ASP A 340 12.10 -23.47 21.38
CA ASP A 340 12.76 -24.34 20.41
C ASP A 340 11.86 -25.53 20.03
N CYS A 341 11.88 -25.88 18.75
CA CYS A 341 11.05 -26.98 18.24
C CYS A 341 11.81 -27.79 17.19
N TYR A 342 11.30 -29.00 16.96
CA TYR A 342 11.96 -30.04 16.18
C TYR A 342 10.96 -30.79 15.32
N MET A 343 11.46 -31.52 14.32
CA MET A 343 10.72 -32.45 13.46
C MET A 343 11.55 -33.73 13.25
N ASP A 344 10.88 -34.87 13.08
CA ASP A 344 11.53 -36.14 12.76
C ASP A 344 11.62 -36.42 11.28
N ASP A 345 10.64 -35.96 10.51
CA ASP A 345 10.57 -36.11 9.05
C ASP A 345 10.41 -34.77 8.36
N ILE A 346 11.29 -34.50 7.40
CA ILE A 346 11.32 -33.30 6.57
C ILE A 346 11.33 -33.62 5.07
N SER A 347 11.16 -34.89 4.69
CA SER A 347 11.32 -35.38 3.31
C SER A 347 10.41 -34.69 2.28
N ASN A 348 9.19 -34.31 2.70
CA ASN A 348 8.20 -33.65 1.85
C ASN A 348 8.21 -32.13 1.93
N LEU A 349 9.19 -31.54 2.61
CA LEU A 349 9.31 -30.09 2.79
C LEU A 349 10.27 -29.50 1.76
N HIS A 350 9.89 -28.41 1.12
CA HIS A 350 10.77 -27.70 0.18
C HIS A 350 12.02 -27.11 0.84
N VAL A 351 11.95 -26.82 2.14
CA VAL A 351 13.10 -26.34 2.92
C VAL A 351 14.17 -27.40 3.13
N SER A 352 13.84 -28.70 3.01
CA SER A 352 14.78 -29.83 3.18
C SER A 352 15.97 -29.78 2.22
N ARG A 353 15.80 -29.14 1.05
CA ARG A 353 16.87 -28.95 0.07
C ARG A 353 18.06 -28.13 0.59
N PHE A 354 17.84 -27.35 1.68
CA PHE A 354 18.87 -26.56 2.33
C PHE A 354 19.53 -27.29 3.50
N LEU A 355 19.07 -28.50 3.86
CA LEU A 355 19.64 -29.26 4.97
C LEU A 355 21.13 -29.50 4.71
N ASN A 356 21.98 -29.07 5.64
CA ASN A 356 23.45 -29.12 5.54
C ASN A 356 24.06 -28.40 4.35
N ALA A 357 23.31 -27.54 3.67
CA ALA A 357 23.85 -26.68 2.63
C ALA A 357 24.79 -25.63 3.24
N GLU A 358 25.90 -25.38 2.55
CA GLU A 358 26.86 -24.35 2.91
C GLU A 358 26.44 -22.97 2.42
N ASN A 359 26.93 -21.91 3.06
CA ASN A 359 26.72 -20.53 2.63
C ASN A 359 25.24 -20.10 2.57
N VAL A 360 24.37 -20.71 3.39
CA VAL A 360 23.00 -20.30 3.57
C VAL A 360 22.89 -19.35 4.76
N VAL A 361 22.41 -18.13 4.51
CA VAL A 361 22.24 -17.10 5.56
C VAL A 361 20.79 -17.06 6.01
N LEU A 362 20.58 -17.09 7.30
CA LEU A 362 19.28 -16.97 7.95
C LEU A 362 19.06 -15.53 8.41
N VAL A 363 17.91 -14.96 8.06
CA VAL A 363 17.47 -13.62 8.49
C VAL A 363 16.03 -13.69 8.97
N PRO A 364 15.65 -13.11 10.11
CA PRO A 364 14.25 -13.01 10.52
C PRO A 364 13.41 -12.35 9.42
N ASN A 365 12.35 -13.01 9.00
CA ASN A 365 11.50 -12.53 7.90
C ASN A 365 10.81 -11.20 8.19
N LEU A 366 10.41 -10.98 9.44
CA LEU A 366 9.84 -9.72 9.94
C LEU A 366 10.81 -9.14 10.95
N SER A 367 11.61 -8.16 10.57
CA SER A 367 12.58 -7.57 11.49
C SER A 367 12.69 -6.07 11.28
N TYR A 368 12.44 -5.33 12.36
CA TYR A 368 12.75 -3.90 12.44
C TYR A 368 14.25 -3.62 12.63
N ALA A 369 14.98 -4.61 13.13
CA ALA A 369 16.42 -4.63 13.26
C ALA A 369 16.92 -5.92 12.61
N PRO A 370 17.43 -5.89 11.39
CA PRO A 370 17.99 -7.06 10.71
C PRO A 370 19.11 -7.68 11.54
N ARG A 371 19.25 -8.98 11.44
CA ARG A 371 20.33 -9.77 12.01
C ARG A 371 20.44 -11.07 11.23
N ALA A 372 21.61 -11.64 11.19
CA ALA A 372 21.86 -12.82 10.38
C ALA A 372 22.80 -13.81 11.08
N CYS A 373 22.68 -15.08 10.69
CA CYS A 373 23.64 -16.12 11.01
C CYS A 373 23.65 -17.17 9.89
N PHE A 374 24.68 -18.01 9.84
CA PHE A 374 24.67 -19.17 8.96
C PHE A 374 23.67 -20.23 9.42
N LEU A 375 23.17 -21.02 8.47
CA LEU A 375 22.34 -22.19 8.74
C LEU A 375 23.21 -23.29 9.36
N PRO A 376 22.96 -23.71 10.61
CA PRO A 376 23.72 -24.80 11.22
C PRO A 376 23.39 -26.16 10.58
N LYS A 377 24.29 -27.12 10.75
CA LYS A 377 24.05 -28.52 10.33
C LYS A 377 22.83 -29.12 11.08
N ASN A 378 22.12 -30.00 10.42
CA ASN A 378 20.94 -30.70 10.95
C ASN A 378 19.80 -29.76 11.38
N THR A 379 19.73 -28.56 10.82
CA THR A 379 18.67 -27.59 11.08
C THR A 379 17.95 -27.18 9.81
N ILE A 380 16.68 -26.80 9.96
CA ILE A 380 15.85 -26.15 8.95
C ILE A 380 15.23 -24.90 9.57
N ALA A 381 14.53 -24.10 8.79
CA ALA A 381 13.81 -22.93 9.31
C ALA A 381 12.36 -22.88 8.78
N ASN A 382 11.45 -22.39 9.61
CA ASN A 382 10.07 -22.15 9.19
C ASN A 382 9.89 -20.77 8.53
N GLY A 383 8.68 -20.46 8.06
CA GLY A 383 8.35 -19.24 7.33
C GLY A 383 8.56 -17.92 8.06
N SER A 384 8.90 -17.93 9.36
CA SER A 384 9.29 -16.74 10.12
C SER A 384 10.76 -16.33 9.90
N VAL A 385 11.52 -17.15 9.17
CA VAL A 385 12.93 -16.91 8.78
C VAL A 385 13.03 -16.99 7.27
N ALA A 386 13.76 -16.05 6.67
CA ALA A 386 14.17 -16.12 5.27
C ALA A 386 15.54 -16.76 5.18
N LEU A 387 15.72 -17.66 4.21
CA LEU A 387 16.98 -18.26 3.84
C LEU A 387 17.52 -17.50 2.63
N LEU A 388 18.69 -16.91 2.74
CA LEU A 388 19.36 -16.21 1.65
C LEU A 388 20.47 -17.11 1.11
N THR A 389 20.44 -17.29 -0.22
CA THR A 389 21.47 -18.04 -0.95
C THR A 389 22.10 -17.17 -2.02
N LEU A 390 23.36 -17.37 -2.31
CA LEU A 390 24.05 -16.65 -3.37
C LEU A 390 23.51 -17.07 -4.75
N LYS A 391 23.19 -16.08 -5.59
CA LYS A 391 22.79 -16.30 -6.99
C LYS A 391 23.95 -16.82 -7.83
N ASN A 392 25.17 -16.43 -7.49
CA ASN A 392 26.39 -16.82 -8.20
C ASN A 392 27.43 -17.36 -7.21
N LYS A 393 27.93 -18.55 -7.49
CA LYS A 393 28.99 -19.23 -6.68
C LYS A 393 30.36 -18.52 -6.68
N GLN A 394 30.53 -17.49 -7.50
CA GLN A 394 31.73 -16.66 -7.48
C GLN A 394 31.83 -15.73 -6.26
N PHE A 395 30.71 -15.49 -5.61
CA PHE A 395 30.67 -14.73 -4.37
C PHE A 395 30.84 -15.65 -3.17
N GLU A 396 31.53 -15.15 -2.17
CA GLU A 396 31.65 -15.79 -0.86
C GLU A 396 31.07 -14.89 0.21
N ILE A 397 30.49 -15.49 1.23
CA ILE A 397 29.94 -14.79 2.40
C ILE A 397 30.90 -15.03 3.55
N ALA A 398 31.44 -13.96 4.10
CA ALA A 398 32.24 -14.01 5.30
C ALA A 398 31.43 -13.69 6.58
N GLU A 399 31.93 -14.10 7.73
CA GLU A 399 31.29 -13.76 9.04
C GLU A 399 31.12 -12.25 9.22
N LYS A 400 32.10 -11.44 8.75
CA LYS A 400 32.01 -9.98 8.77
C LYS A 400 30.81 -9.41 8.00
N ASP A 401 30.29 -10.13 6.97
CA ASP A 401 29.09 -9.72 6.24
C ASP A 401 27.83 -9.99 7.08
N LEU A 402 27.82 -11.07 7.86
CA LEU A 402 26.72 -11.37 8.80
C LEU A 402 26.67 -10.37 9.96
N GLU A 403 27.84 -9.98 10.48
CA GLU A 403 27.95 -8.96 11.52
C GLU A 403 27.43 -7.60 11.03
N LEU A 404 27.76 -7.26 9.75
CA LEU A 404 27.28 -6.03 9.12
C LEU A 404 25.76 -5.92 9.18
N PHE A 405 25.02 -7.01 8.88
CA PHE A 405 23.56 -7.00 8.88
C PHE A 405 22.94 -6.73 10.26
N SER A 406 23.72 -6.82 11.34
CA SER A 406 23.30 -6.55 12.71
C SER A 406 23.71 -5.16 13.21
N THR A 407 24.38 -4.35 12.39
CA THR A 407 24.80 -2.99 12.79
C THR A 407 23.65 -1.99 12.80
N LYS A 408 23.83 -0.88 13.52
CA LYS A 408 22.87 0.23 13.50
C LYS A 408 22.82 0.90 12.13
N GLU A 409 23.96 1.03 11.48
CA GLU A 409 24.11 1.60 10.14
C GLU A 409 23.32 0.80 9.11
N PHE A 410 23.46 -0.54 9.12
CA PHE A 410 22.66 -1.40 8.23
C PHE A 410 21.17 -1.31 8.58
N THR A 411 20.82 -1.24 9.86
CA THR A 411 19.42 -1.09 10.28
C THR A 411 18.81 0.19 9.69
N GLU A 412 19.49 1.32 9.77
CA GLU A 412 18.98 2.58 9.22
C GLU A 412 18.92 2.55 7.68
N TYR A 413 19.97 2.05 7.03
CA TYR A 413 19.99 1.81 5.59
C TYR A 413 18.80 0.94 5.13
N TYR A 414 18.57 -0.19 5.81
CA TYR A 414 17.50 -1.11 5.48
C TYR A 414 16.10 -0.52 5.76
N ARG A 415 15.94 0.31 6.77
CA ARG A 415 14.70 1.05 7.05
C ARG A 415 14.36 2.01 5.92
N ILE A 416 15.34 2.73 5.39
CA ILE A 416 15.17 3.58 4.20
C ILE A 416 14.80 2.72 2.98
N ALA A 417 15.51 1.61 2.76
CA ALA A 417 15.21 0.64 1.69
C ALA A 417 13.76 0.11 1.74
N ARG A 418 13.16 0.08 2.93
CA ARG A 418 11.78 -0.35 3.17
C ARG A 418 10.79 0.83 3.33
N ASN A 419 11.22 2.06 2.99
CA ASN A 419 10.43 3.27 3.15
C ASN A 419 9.83 3.42 4.56
N TYR A 420 10.59 3.06 5.60
CA TYR A 420 10.14 3.03 7.01
C TYR A 420 8.82 2.27 7.22
N GLY A 421 8.55 1.26 6.38
CA GLY A 421 7.35 0.43 6.53
C GLY A 421 7.31 -0.31 7.87
N THR A 422 6.11 -0.47 8.41
CA THR A 422 5.86 -1.17 9.68
C THR A 422 5.15 -2.50 9.50
N ARG A 423 4.45 -2.70 8.40
CA ARG A 423 3.63 -3.91 8.14
C ARG A 423 4.15 -4.78 6.99
N SER A 424 4.71 -4.18 5.96
CA SER A 424 5.19 -4.90 4.77
C SER A 424 6.70 -5.16 4.83
N LEU A 425 7.17 -5.75 5.93
CA LEU A 425 8.60 -5.99 6.19
C LEU A 425 9.08 -7.39 5.81
N ASN A 426 8.23 -8.20 5.20
CA ASN A 426 8.65 -9.51 4.73
C ASN A 426 9.83 -9.40 3.75
N ILE A 427 10.80 -10.29 3.93
CA ILE A 427 11.88 -10.45 2.96
C ILE A 427 11.27 -11.13 1.71
N ASP A 428 11.40 -10.44 0.59
CA ASP A 428 10.93 -10.85 -0.73
C ASP A 428 12.03 -10.63 -1.78
N ASN A 429 11.73 -10.92 -3.05
CA ASN A 429 12.70 -10.81 -4.15
C ASN A 429 13.24 -9.38 -4.35
N ASN A 430 12.50 -8.34 -3.94
CA ASN A 430 12.95 -6.96 -4.05
C ASN A 430 13.78 -6.55 -2.83
N SER A 431 13.28 -6.84 -1.63
CA SER A 431 13.95 -6.43 -0.40
C SER A 431 15.24 -7.18 -0.13
N VAL A 432 15.38 -8.43 -0.62
CA VAL A 432 16.64 -9.20 -0.55
C VAL A 432 17.78 -8.53 -1.33
N CYS A 433 17.47 -7.71 -2.32
CA CYS A 433 18.46 -6.94 -3.07
C CYS A 433 19.36 -6.07 -2.18
N PHE A 434 18.82 -5.58 -1.06
CA PHE A 434 19.53 -4.69 -0.13
C PHE A 434 20.47 -5.41 0.84
N PHE A 435 20.41 -6.73 0.90
CA PHE A 435 21.43 -7.54 1.56
C PHE A 435 22.57 -7.74 0.56
N GLY A 436 23.69 -7.11 0.82
CA GLY A 436 24.88 -7.19 -0.03
C GLY A 436 26.08 -7.73 0.74
N ILE A 437 27.15 -8.03 0.02
CA ILE A 437 28.46 -8.34 0.58
C ILE A 437 29.38 -7.13 0.43
N ARG A 438 30.30 -6.93 1.37
CA ARG A 438 31.26 -5.81 1.32
C ARG A 438 32.14 -5.91 0.06
N ARG A 439 32.35 -4.75 -0.55
CA ARG A 439 33.31 -4.61 -1.65
C ARG A 439 34.76 -4.67 -1.17
#